data_ba5087d7850a9401acb492bf1775aed2
#
_entry.id   ba5087d7850a9401acb492bf1775aed2
#
_cell.length_a   1.000
_cell.length_b   1.000
_cell.length_c   1.000
_cell.angle_alpha   90.00
_cell.angle_beta   90.00
_cell.angle_gamma   90.00
#
_symmetry.space_group_name_H-M   'P 1'
#
loop_
_entity.id
_entity.type
_entity.pdbx_description
1 polymer ?
#
loop_
_entity_poly.entity_id
_entity_poly.type
_entity_poly.pdbx_seq_one_letter_code
_entity_poly.pdbx_strand_id
1 'polypeptide(L)'
;MTMYKEYNTNQLSLELNLAYDIPMNHEARLISLFVDSIPNHVLLEEKSHTGRPAFHPAMLLKMTLFAYARQVFSGRKIVQMNDEVIPMKWLSQDTYVSYKTINNFRSSKHANNLIKTAFIYFTLLMRENGMIEDDALFIDGTKLEADANLYSFTWKKAINKYEDTLNGKTAELYDTLVQEGVDLALSKEDCETSEGLVHLLEDTEQALAAVEKAISEEPKVIKGGSANKQKRRRIKKLRNQLKKDYLPRKQRYEKNRDILKERNSFSKTDHDATFMRMKEDHMMNGQLKPGYNVQAATNGQYVLAYDIFSNPTDTRTLKPFLNSIQTLDLFQHIVADAGYGSEENYVFIIDELAKTPLIPYGMYQKELTRKYKNSPNNPCNWNYLEETDQFMKPDGVIYSFKSYSRRCDKYGFQRDFKIYEADKIQDTPELEELAKTEGGNQKHIYYNPTWNYFKELIKEKLTSEEGSRIYAKRKTDVEPVFGRLKSVFGVRRVHVRGRQAVQTEIGFLFMSMNLTKLAKNLALRTLNTQKPHSDFIVLIVFKAEIVVWFYFKASFCPASLPQLLPLESP
;
A
#
# COMPACT_ATOMS: atom_id res chain seq x y z
N MET A 1 -19.91 -33.30 5.74
CA MET A 1 -18.98 -33.59 6.88
C MET A 1 -17.80 -32.62 6.77
N THR A 2 -17.54 -31.87 7.82
CA THR A 2 -16.42 -30.92 7.84
C THR A 2 -15.09 -31.67 7.88
N MET A 3 -14.17 -31.33 6.95
CA MET A 3 -12.82 -31.91 6.88
C MET A 3 -11.85 -31.34 7.95
N TYR A 4 -12.38 -30.63 8.94
CA TYR A 4 -11.59 -30.12 10.04
C TYR A 4 -11.64 -31.08 11.23
N LYS A 5 -10.56 -31.12 12.01
CA LYS A 5 -10.57 -31.79 13.31
C LYS A 5 -11.56 -31.10 14.23
N GLU A 6 -12.21 -31.87 15.07
CA GLU A 6 -13.09 -31.31 16.08
C GLU A 6 -12.35 -30.27 16.93
N TYR A 7 -13.00 -29.12 17.12
CA TYR A 7 -12.48 -28.01 17.89
C TYR A 7 -13.59 -27.46 18.78
N ASN A 8 -13.47 -27.72 20.06
CA ASN A 8 -14.44 -27.30 21.05
C ASN A 8 -13.74 -26.46 22.13
N THR A 9 -14.21 -25.24 22.37
CA THR A 9 -13.66 -24.33 23.38
C THR A 9 -14.16 -24.63 24.79
N ASN A 10 -15.23 -25.42 24.94
CA ASN A 10 -15.86 -25.68 26.22
C ASN A 10 -15.37 -26.95 26.91
N GLN A 11 -14.58 -27.77 26.22
CA GLN A 11 -14.08 -29.03 26.74
C GLN A 11 -12.56 -29.00 26.84
N LEU A 12 -12.06 -28.81 28.04
CA LEU A 12 -10.71 -29.19 28.41
C LEU A 12 -10.71 -30.68 28.66
N SER A 13 -9.74 -31.45 28.16
CA SER A 13 -9.65 -32.88 28.40
C SER A 13 -9.56 -33.13 29.90
N LEU A 14 -10.43 -34.01 30.40
CA LEU A 14 -10.87 -34.06 31.81
C LEU A 14 -10.03 -34.97 32.70
N GLU A 15 -8.94 -35.50 32.23
CA GLU A 15 -8.15 -36.45 33.06
C GLU A 15 -7.33 -35.74 34.14
N LEU A 16 -7.09 -34.46 34.02
CA LEU A 16 -6.55 -33.61 35.07
C LEU A 16 -7.48 -32.41 35.17
N ASN A 17 -8.32 -32.43 36.19
CA ASN A 17 -9.10 -31.26 36.59
C ASN A 17 -8.19 -30.21 37.26
N LEU A 18 -7.09 -29.92 36.60
CA LEU A 18 -6.42 -28.67 36.71
C LEU A 18 -7.39 -27.72 36.02
N ALA A 19 -8.36 -27.20 36.79
CA ALA A 19 -9.01 -25.98 36.46
C ALA A 19 -7.89 -25.00 36.18
N TYR A 20 -7.52 -24.86 34.91
CA TYR A 20 -6.64 -23.80 34.50
C TYR A 20 -7.35 -22.52 34.88
N ASP A 21 -7.02 -21.99 36.02
CA ASP A 21 -7.60 -20.77 36.54
C ASP A 21 -7.06 -19.59 35.75
N ILE A 22 -7.47 -19.55 34.45
CA ILE A 22 -7.22 -18.40 33.62
C ILE A 22 -8.20 -17.33 34.10
N PRO A 23 -7.72 -16.21 34.67
CA PRO A 23 -8.58 -15.15 35.17
C PRO A 23 -9.60 -14.71 34.12
N MET A 24 -10.80 -14.37 34.52
CA MET A 24 -11.88 -13.96 33.62
C MET A 24 -11.50 -12.73 32.76
N ASN A 25 -10.64 -11.87 33.28
CA ASN A 25 -10.11 -10.69 32.60
C ASN A 25 -8.85 -10.96 31.78
N HIS A 26 -8.42 -12.22 31.64
CA HIS A 26 -7.22 -12.54 30.87
C HIS A 26 -7.46 -12.36 29.35
N GLU A 27 -6.49 -11.80 28.64
CA GLU A 27 -6.60 -11.49 27.22
C GLU A 27 -6.88 -12.72 26.33
N ALA A 28 -6.44 -13.94 26.73
CA ALA A 28 -6.73 -15.16 26.00
C ALA A 28 -8.24 -15.46 25.92
N ARG A 29 -9.01 -15.15 27.00
CA ARG A 29 -10.46 -15.31 26.98
C ARG A 29 -11.12 -14.35 26.00
N LEU A 30 -10.69 -13.08 25.99
CA LEU A 30 -11.20 -12.10 25.03
C LEU A 30 -10.86 -12.49 23.58
N ILE A 31 -9.63 -12.95 23.33
CA ILE A 31 -9.22 -13.46 22.02
C ILE A 31 -10.10 -14.64 21.60
N SER A 32 -10.34 -15.60 22.53
CA SER A 32 -11.20 -16.75 22.22
C SER A 32 -12.61 -16.30 21.85
N LEU A 33 -13.24 -15.47 22.68
CA LEU A 33 -14.60 -14.97 22.44
C LEU A 33 -14.70 -14.17 21.14
N PHE A 34 -13.74 -13.29 20.86
CA PHE A 34 -13.71 -12.54 19.60
C PHE A 34 -13.64 -13.47 18.39
N VAL A 35 -12.76 -14.48 18.41
CA VAL A 35 -12.64 -15.42 17.28
C VAL A 35 -13.88 -16.30 17.16
N ASP A 36 -14.48 -16.70 18.27
CA ASP A 36 -15.72 -17.51 18.29
C ASP A 36 -16.95 -16.73 17.83
N SER A 37 -16.93 -15.39 17.90
CA SER A 37 -17.97 -14.54 17.33
C SER A 37 -17.92 -14.44 15.79
N ILE A 38 -16.83 -14.86 15.16
CA ILE A 38 -16.72 -14.87 13.71
C ILE A 38 -17.48 -16.09 13.15
N PRO A 39 -18.46 -15.90 12.24
CA PRO A 39 -19.26 -17.00 11.74
C PRO A 39 -18.45 -18.08 11.03
N ASN A 40 -18.90 -19.33 11.13
CA ASN A 40 -18.24 -20.49 10.56
C ASN A 40 -18.02 -20.39 9.04
N HIS A 41 -18.95 -19.78 8.30
CA HIS A 41 -18.79 -19.61 6.85
C HIS A 41 -17.62 -18.66 6.48
N VAL A 42 -17.18 -17.81 7.41
CA VAL A 42 -15.98 -16.95 7.27
C VAL A 42 -14.73 -17.68 7.74
N LEU A 43 -14.84 -18.42 8.86
CA LEU A 43 -13.74 -19.17 9.43
C LEU A 43 -13.32 -20.37 8.58
N LEU A 44 -14.27 -21.07 7.98
CA LEU A 44 -14.04 -22.31 7.27
C LEU A 44 -13.83 -22.07 5.77
N GLU A 45 -12.91 -22.80 5.19
CA GLU A 45 -12.63 -22.85 3.77
C GLU A 45 -13.09 -24.20 3.22
N GLU A 46 -13.71 -24.22 2.04
CA GLU A 46 -14.00 -25.47 1.35
C GLU A 46 -12.71 -26.21 1.02
N LYS A 47 -12.55 -27.39 1.57
CA LYS A 47 -11.39 -28.24 1.35
C LYS A 47 -11.80 -29.57 0.73
N SER A 48 -10.86 -30.16 -0.01
CA SER A 48 -11.03 -31.51 -0.56
C SER A 48 -11.36 -32.51 0.56
N HIS A 49 -12.28 -33.44 0.27
CA HIS A 49 -12.67 -34.53 1.19
C HIS A 49 -11.62 -35.62 1.32
N THR A 50 -10.47 -35.50 0.63
CA THR A 50 -9.39 -36.48 0.64
C THR A 50 -8.21 -35.99 1.46
N GLY A 51 -7.57 -36.87 2.21
CA GLY A 51 -6.37 -36.60 2.97
C GLY A 51 -6.59 -36.46 4.48
N ARG A 52 -5.53 -36.05 5.20
CA ARG A 52 -5.57 -35.85 6.65
C ARG A 52 -6.43 -34.65 7.01
N PRO A 53 -7.34 -34.73 7.99
CA PRO A 53 -8.14 -33.59 8.45
C PRO A 53 -7.28 -32.38 8.82
N ALA A 54 -7.65 -31.21 8.36
CA ALA A 54 -6.97 -29.96 8.67
C ALA A 54 -7.28 -29.51 10.11
N PHE A 55 -6.37 -28.74 10.69
CA PHE A 55 -6.66 -28.05 11.96
C PHE A 55 -7.71 -26.96 11.75
N HIS A 56 -8.57 -26.77 12.74
CA HIS A 56 -9.61 -25.76 12.66
C HIS A 56 -9.01 -24.35 12.57
N PRO A 57 -9.40 -23.50 11.59
CA PRO A 57 -8.82 -22.17 11.42
C PRO A 57 -8.98 -21.27 12.64
N ALA A 58 -10.11 -21.36 13.37
CA ALA A 58 -10.31 -20.59 14.60
C ALA A 58 -9.24 -20.90 15.65
N MET A 59 -8.87 -22.17 15.84
CA MET A 59 -7.81 -22.56 16.76
C MET A 59 -6.47 -21.92 16.35
N LEU A 60 -6.09 -22.04 15.07
CA LEU A 60 -4.84 -21.47 14.56
C LEU A 60 -4.84 -19.92 14.66
N LEU A 61 -6.00 -19.28 14.44
CA LEU A 61 -6.16 -17.84 14.59
C LEU A 61 -6.01 -17.42 16.05
N LYS A 62 -6.68 -18.09 16.99
CA LYS A 62 -6.54 -17.84 18.44
C LYS A 62 -5.10 -17.97 18.91
N MET A 63 -4.43 -19.06 18.54
CA MET A 63 -3.02 -19.29 18.86
C MET A 63 -2.12 -18.18 18.31
N THR A 64 -2.34 -17.78 17.05
CA THR A 64 -1.54 -16.74 16.40
C THR A 64 -1.76 -15.38 17.06
N LEU A 65 -3.00 -14.97 17.28
CA LEU A 65 -3.33 -13.69 17.92
C LEU A 65 -2.79 -13.60 19.35
N PHE A 66 -2.89 -14.68 20.13
CA PHE A 66 -2.36 -14.70 21.48
C PHE A 66 -0.82 -14.66 21.52
N ALA A 67 -0.15 -15.40 20.62
CA ALA A 67 1.31 -15.35 20.51
C ALA A 67 1.78 -13.94 20.11
N TYR A 68 1.12 -13.30 19.15
CA TYR A 68 1.44 -11.94 18.73
C TYR A 68 1.18 -10.93 19.84
N ALA A 69 0.11 -11.08 20.63
CA ALA A 69 -0.15 -10.25 21.80
C ALA A 69 1.00 -10.33 22.84
N ARG A 70 1.66 -11.48 22.91
CA ARG A 70 2.87 -11.74 23.73
C ARG A 70 4.19 -11.46 23.00
N GLN A 71 4.16 -10.82 21.83
CA GLN A 71 5.34 -10.47 21.02
C GLN A 71 6.14 -11.69 20.52
N VAL A 72 5.47 -12.83 20.38
CA VAL A 72 6.05 -14.07 19.87
C VAL A 72 5.65 -14.26 18.40
N PHE A 73 6.58 -14.01 17.47
CA PHE A 73 6.29 -14.02 16.02
C PHE A 73 6.85 -15.26 15.31
N SER A 74 7.82 -15.95 15.89
CA SER A 74 8.42 -17.15 15.30
C SER A 74 7.50 -18.35 15.44
N GLY A 75 7.20 -19.07 14.34
CA GLY A 75 6.38 -20.29 14.39
C GLY A 75 6.93 -21.36 15.34
N ARG A 76 8.25 -21.50 15.47
CA ARG A 76 8.88 -22.43 16.43
C ARG A 76 8.63 -22.01 17.88
N LYS A 77 8.76 -20.70 18.18
CA LYS A 77 8.47 -20.17 19.52
C LYS A 77 6.97 -20.24 19.86
N ILE A 78 6.07 -20.11 18.85
CA ILE A 78 4.62 -20.29 19.06
C ILE A 78 4.32 -21.74 19.48
N VAL A 79 4.96 -22.73 18.86
CA VAL A 79 4.82 -24.14 19.26
C VAL A 79 5.38 -24.36 20.67
N GLN A 80 6.58 -23.86 20.96
CA GLN A 80 7.14 -23.92 22.31
C GLN A 80 6.21 -23.29 23.35
N MET A 81 5.61 -22.13 23.03
CA MET A 81 4.63 -21.49 23.89
C MET A 81 3.39 -22.37 24.10
N ASN A 82 2.98 -23.19 23.11
CA ASN A 82 1.90 -24.15 23.26
C ASN A 82 2.25 -25.27 24.28
N ASP A 83 3.52 -25.64 24.39
CA ASP A 83 3.96 -26.65 25.34
C ASP A 83 4.11 -26.11 26.77
N GLU A 84 4.45 -24.83 26.94
CA GLU A 84 4.87 -24.23 28.21
C GLU A 84 3.82 -23.34 28.86
N VAL A 85 2.88 -22.73 28.07
CA VAL A 85 2.00 -21.65 28.54
C VAL A 85 0.55 -22.12 28.64
N ILE A 86 0.01 -22.18 29.85
CA ILE A 86 -1.37 -22.64 30.15
C ILE A 86 -2.44 -21.95 29.28
N PRO A 87 -2.52 -20.60 29.16
CA PRO A 87 -3.49 -19.97 28.28
C PRO A 87 -3.38 -20.38 26.80
N MET A 88 -2.18 -20.67 26.29
CA MET A 88 -1.99 -21.17 24.93
C MET A 88 -2.52 -22.58 24.78
N LYS A 89 -2.22 -23.48 25.75
CA LYS A 89 -2.78 -24.83 25.78
C LYS A 89 -4.31 -24.83 25.82
N TRP A 90 -4.88 -23.93 26.61
CA TRP A 90 -6.34 -23.74 26.63
C TRP A 90 -6.90 -23.33 25.28
N LEU A 91 -6.26 -22.39 24.57
CA LEU A 91 -6.68 -21.94 23.23
C LEU A 91 -6.53 -23.04 22.17
N SER A 92 -5.51 -23.87 22.27
CA SER A 92 -5.26 -24.99 21.36
C SER A 92 -5.95 -26.28 21.77
N GLN A 93 -6.56 -26.32 22.97
CA GLN A 93 -7.10 -27.53 23.62
C GLN A 93 -6.04 -28.65 23.69
N ASP A 94 -4.85 -28.27 24.11
CA ASP A 94 -3.67 -29.13 24.20
C ASP A 94 -3.33 -29.92 22.91
N THR A 95 -3.78 -29.39 21.78
CA THR A 95 -3.56 -30.00 20.47
C THR A 95 -2.14 -29.69 20.00
N TYR A 96 -1.38 -30.71 19.69
CA TYR A 96 -0.05 -30.56 19.11
C TYR A 96 -0.13 -30.04 17.67
N VAL A 97 0.52 -28.90 17.42
CA VAL A 97 0.57 -28.25 16.10
C VAL A 97 2.02 -28.01 15.70
N SER A 98 2.43 -28.47 14.52
CA SER A 98 3.79 -28.22 14.05
C SER A 98 4.00 -26.74 13.66
N TYR A 99 5.23 -26.25 13.79
CA TYR A 99 5.58 -24.89 13.35
C TYR A 99 5.35 -24.67 11.86
N LYS A 100 5.42 -25.71 11.03
CA LYS A 100 5.10 -25.65 9.61
C LYS A 100 3.61 -25.34 9.39
N THR A 101 2.72 -25.95 10.18
CA THR A 101 1.29 -25.69 10.14
C THR A 101 0.98 -24.23 10.48
N ILE A 102 1.59 -23.70 11.55
CA ILE A 102 1.44 -22.28 11.93
C ILE A 102 1.93 -21.36 10.80
N ASN A 103 3.10 -21.65 10.22
CA ASN A 103 3.66 -20.83 9.15
C ASN A 103 2.81 -20.91 7.87
N ASN A 104 2.36 -22.10 7.48
CA ASN A 104 1.50 -22.30 6.31
C ASN A 104 0.15 -21.58 6.49
N PHE A 105 -0.44 -21.63 7.68
CA PHE A 105 -1.66 -20.87 7.97
C PHE A 105 -1.42 -19.38 7.79
N ARG A 106 -0.40 -18.80 8.45
CA ARG A 106 -0.12 -17.36 8.38
C ARG A 106 0.21 -16.84 6.98
N SER A 107 0.75 -17.68 6.10
CA SER A 107 1.08 -17.32 4.71
C SER A 107 -0.03 -17.65 3.72
N SER A 108 -1.11 -18.28 4.16
CA SER A 108 -2.21 -18.68 3.28
C SER A 108 -3.05 -17.48 2.81
N LYS A 109 -3.66 -17.61 1.63
CA LYS A 109 -4.65 -16.65 1.13
C LYS A 109 -5.88 -16.57 2.04
N HIS A 110 -6.26 -17.73 2.61
CA HIS A 110 -7.38 -17.82 3.54
C HIS A 110 -7.12 -16.98 4.79
N ALA A 111 -5.96 -17.09 5.43
CA ALA A 111 -5.62 -16.29 6.60
C ALA A 111 -5.59 -14.78 6.29
N ASN A 112 -5.17 -14.39 5.08
CA ASN A 112 -5.22 -13.01 4.65
C ASN A 112 -6.66 -12.49 4.55
N ASN A 113 -7.56 -13.26 3.95
CA ASN A 113 -8.96 -12.89 3.86
C ASN A 113 -9.63 -12.89 5.25
N LEU A 114 -9.35 -13.91 6.05
CA LEU A 114 -9.90 -14.05 7.39
C LEU A 114 -9.53 -12.87 8.29
N ILE A 115 -8.25 -12.46 8.29
CA ILE A 115 -7.85 -11.32 9.13
C ILE A 115 -8.46 -10.00 8.65
N LYS A 116 -8.61 -9.79 7.34
CA LYS A 116 -9.31 -8.62 6.79
C LYS A 116 -10.77 -8.58 7.23
N THR A 117 -11.45 -9.71 7.12
CA THR A 117 -12.85 -9.83 7.56
C THR A 117 -12.95 -9.64 9.08
N ALA A 118 -11.99 -10.15 9.87
CA ALA A 118 -11.96 -9.93 11.31
C ALA A 118 -11.90 -8.44 11.69
N PHE A 119 -11.26 -7.57 10.88
CA PHE A 119 -11.28 -6.12 11.12
C PHE A 119 -12.67 -5.51 10.90
N ILE A 120 -13.45 -6.03 9.95
CA ILE A 120 -14.84 -5.59 9.75
C ILE A 120 -15.66 -5.91 10.99
N TYR A 121 -15.60 -7.17 11.45
CA TYR A 121 -16.30 -7.60 12.67
C TYR A 121 -15.85 -6.79 13.88
N PHE A 122 -14.57 -6.54 14.03
CA PHE A 122 -14.03 -5.74 15.11
C PHE A 122 -14.56 -4.30 15.06
N THR A 123 -14.60 -3.67 13.90
CA THR A 123 -15.11 -2.29 13.74
C THR A 123 -16.58 -2.20 14.12
N LEU A 124 -17.41 -3.15 13.65
CA LEU A 124 -18.82 -3.21 13.99
C LEU A 124 -19.03 -3.41 15.50
N LEU A 125 -18.29 -4.35 16.09
CA LEU A 125 -18.28 -4.60 17.53
C LEU A 125 -17.95 -3.35 18.34
N MET A 126 -16.91 -2.61 17.94
CA MET A 126 -16.48 -1.39 18.63
C MET A 126 -17.52 -0.28 18.54
N ARG A 127 -18.16 -0.14 17.37
CA ARG A 127 -19.21 0.86 17.16
C ARG A 127 -20.43 0.59 18.03
N GLU A 128 -20.92 -0.65 18.04
CA GLU A 128 -22.09 -1.03 18.86
C GLU A 128 -21.89 -0.85 20.35
N ASN A 129 -20.67 -1.07 20.81
CA ASN A 129 -20.34 -0.90 22.22
C ASN A 129 -19.95 0.54 22.59
N GLY A 130 -20.16 1.51 21.68
CA GLY A 130 -19.85 2.91 21.92
C GLY A 130 -18.38 3.18 22.21
N MET A 131 -17.50 2.36 21.61
CA MET A 131 -16.05 2.49 21.78
C MET A 131 -15.38 3.28 20.66
N ILE A 132 -16.13 3.59 19.61
CA ILE A 132 -15.75 4.52 18.56
C ILE A 132 -16.27 5.89 18.95
N GLU A 133 -15.36 6.83 19.12
CA GLU A 133 -15.66 8.23 19.41
C GLU A 133 -15.77 8.99 18.11
N ASP A 134 -16.71 9.86 17.93
CA ASP A 134 -16.97 10.64 16.72
C ASP A 134 -17.10 9.80 15.42
N ASP A 135 -17.75 10.36 14.41
CA ASP A 135 -17.87 9.74 13.08
C ASP A 135 -16.65 10.06 12.20
N ALA A 136 -15.45 9.95 12.78
CA ALA A 136 -14.19 10.30 12.17
C ALA A 136 -13.26 9.10 12.02
N LEU A 137 -12.60 9.00 10.88
CA LEU A 137 -11.58 8.00 10.60
C LEU A 137 -10.22 8.69 10.47
N PHE A 138 -9.31 8.41 11.41
CA PHE A 138 -7.98 8.99 11.45
C PHE A 138 -7.01 8.12 10.65
N ILE A 139 -6.37 8.69 9.65
CA ILE A 139 -5.48 7.98 8.73
C ILE A 139 -4.05 8.50 8.86
N ASP A 140 -3.10 7.58 8.96
CA ASP A 140 -1.68 7.88 8.85
C ASP A 140 -0.92 6.66 8.33
N GLY A 141 0.29 6.88 7.84
CA GLY A 141 1.17 5.86 7.33
C GLY A 141 2.47 5.74 8.10
N THR A 142 2.99 4.53 8.19
CA THR A 142 4.33 4.28 8.68
C THR A 142 5.12 3.39 7.75
N LYS A 143 6.44 3.57 7.71
CA LYS A 143 7.33 2.75 6.90
C LYS A 143 7.96 1.68 7.77
N LEU A 144 7.89 0.42 7.30
CA LEU A 144 8.55 -0.73 7.90
C LEU A 144 9.60 -1.29 6.95
N GLU A 145 10.73 -1.69 7.48
CA GLU A 145 11.78 -2.34 6.69
C GLU A 145 11.31 -3.73 6.21
N ALA A 146 11.59 -4.06 4.96
CA ALA A 146 11.32 -5.39 4.42
C ALA A 146 12.35 -6.40 4.91
N ASP A 147 11.99 -7.70 4.94
CA ASP A 147 12.95 -8.78 5.10
C ASP A 147 13.74 -8.98 3.81
N ALA A 148 14.60 -8.03 3.50
CA ALA A 148 15.39 -8.00 2.28
C ALA A 148 16.82 -7.52 2.54
N ASN A 149 17.72 -7.88 1.61
CA ASN A 149 19.09 -7.40 1.65
C ASN A 149 19.14 -5.90 1.30
N LEU A 150 19.78 -5.11 2.12
CA LEU A 150 19.86 -3.65 1.99
C LEU A 150 20.49 -3.20 0.67
N TYR A 151 21.42 -3.97 0.11
CA TYR A 151 22.16 -3.59 -1.11
C TYR A 151 21.67 -4.28 -2.38
N SER A 152 20.56 -5.03 -2.33
CA SER A 152 20.00 -5.76 -3.47
C SER A 152 18.96 -4.96 -4.25
N PHE A 153 19.26 -3.74 -4.65
CA PHE A 153 18.30 -2.88 -5.35
C PHE A 153 18.40 -2.98 -6.88
N THR A 154 17.27 -2.80 -7.54
CA THR A 154 17.14 -2.62 -8.99
C THR A 154 16.36 -1.33 -9.23
N TRP A 155 16.95 -0.41 -10.02
CA TRP A 155 16.39 0.92 -10.29
C TRP A 155 15.84 1.00 -11.70
N LYS A 156 14.62 1.54 -11.88
CA LYS A 156 14.00 1.77 -13.21
C LYS A 156 14.90 2.58 -14.15
N LYS A 157 15.48 3.67 -13.63
CA LYS A 157 16.40 4.53 -14.41
C LYS A 157 17.64 3.76 -14.91
N ALA A 158 18.17 2.84 -14.10
CA ALA A 158 19.32 2.03 -14.49
C ALA A 158 18.94 0.99 -15.55
N ILE A 159 17.77 0.34 -15.42
CA ILE A 159 17.26 -0.60 -16.41
C ILE A 159 17.11 0.11 -17.75
N ASN A 160 16.40 1.24 -17.80
CA ASN A 160 16.17 1.98 -19.03
C ASN A 160 17.52 2.34 -19.70
N LYS A 161 18.46 2.93 -18.95
CA LYS A 161 19.80 3.27 -19.49
C LYS A 161 20.54 2.07 -20.08
N TYR A 162 20.51 0.92 -19.38
CA TYR A 162 21.22 -0.27 -19.86
C TYR A 162 20.48 -0.95 -21.01
N GLU A 163 19.17 -0.86 -21.05
CA GLU A 163 18.35 -1.35 -22.16
C GLU A 163 18.55 -0.52 -23.41
N ASP A 164 18.55 0.82 -23.31
CA ASP A 164 18.85 1.73 -24.43
C ASP A 164 20.24 1.43 -25.01
N THR A 165 21.23 1.21 -24.12
CA THR A 165 22.58 0.82 -24.56
C THR A 165 22.60 -0.55 -25.24
N LEU A 166 21.78 -1.51 -24.78
CA LEU A 166 21.68 -2.83 -25.42
C LEU A 166 20.99 -2.73 -26.77
N ASN A 167 19.91 -1.97 -26.89
CA ASN A 167 19.20 -1.75 -28.16
C ASN A 167 20.13 -1.14 -29.22
N GLY A 168 20.95 -0.15 -28.83
CA GLY A 168 21.98 0.39 -29.74
C GLY A 168 22.98 -0.67 -30.24
N LYS A 169 23.48 -1.53 -29.34
CA LYS A 169 24.39 -2.64 -29.71
C LYS A 169 23.70 -3.70 -30.54
N THR A 170 22.42 -3.96 -30.31
CA THR A 170 21.62 -4.88 -31.13
C THR A 170 21.46 -4.34 -32.54
N ALA A 171 21.22 -3.04 -32.67
CA ALA A 171 21.11 -2.35 -33.93
C ALA A 171 22.44 -2.45 -34.76
N GLU A 172 23.59 -2.25 -34.11
CA GLU A 172 24.91 -2.42 -34.73
C GLU A 172 25.16 -3.88 -35.17
N LEU A 173 24.73 -4.84 -34.34
CA LEU A 173 24.85 -6.26 -34.65
C LEU A 173 23.94 -6.63 -35.83
N TYR A 174 22.74 -6.10 -35.90
CA TYR A 174 21.80 -6.27 -37.01
C TYR A 174 22.42 -5.76 -38.32
N ASP A 175 22.93 -4.52 -38.33
CA ASP A 175 23.61 -3.94 -39.51
C ASP A 175 24.80 -4.79 -39.98
N THR A 176 25.56 -5.34 -39.02
CA THR A 176 26.70 -6.23 -39.32
C THR A 176 26.23 -7.55 -39.94
N LEU A 177 25.12 -8.14 -39.46
CA LEU A 177 24.54 -9.35 -40.07
C LEU A 177 24.06 -9.11 -41.50
N VAL A 178 23.41 -7.96 -41.75
CA VAL A 178 23.02 -7.55 -43.12
C VAL A 178 24.25 -7.40 -44.02
N GLN A 179 25.34 -6.77 -43.56
CA GLN A 179 26.60 -6.64 -44.31
C GLN A 179 27.25 -7.99 -44.61
N GLU A 180 27.09 -8.98 -43.72
CA GLU A 180 27.55 -10.35 -43.96
C GLU A 180 26.60 -11.14 -44.89
N GLY A 181 25.54 -10.51 -45.41
CA GLY A 181 24.56 -11.12 -46.31
C GLY A 181 23.74 -12.21 -45.64
N VAL A 182 23.31 -11.97 -44.41
CA VAL A 182 22.30 -12.77 -43.74
C VAL A 182 20.93 -12.19 -44.09
N ASP A 183 20.03 -13.03 -44.57
CA ASP A 183 18.65 -12.65 -44.82
C ASP A 183 17.90 -12.62 -43.50
N LEU A 184 17.33 -11.47 -43.15
CA LEU A 184 16.69 -11.21 -41.90
C LEU A 184 15.18 -10.97 -42.11
N ALA A 185 14.34 -11.73 -41.42
CA ALA A 185 12.89 -11.69 -41.58
C ALA A 185 12.25 -10.43 -40.93
N LEU A 186 12.85 -9.91 -39.85
CA LEU A 186 12.34 -8.78 -39.09
C LEU A 186 13.10 -7.49 -39.38
N SER A 187 12.41 -6.36 -39.12
CA SER A 187 13.05 -5.04 -39.16
C SER A 187 13.99 -4.81 -37.98
N LYS A 188 14.81 -3.78 -38.07
CA LYS A 188 15.76 -3.41 -37.01
C LYS A 188 15.03 -2.98 -35.73
N GLU A 189 13.88 -2.32 -35.88
CA GLU A 189 13.04 -1.87 -34.76
C GLU A 189 12.37 -3.05 -34.05
N ASP A 190 11.95 -4.08 -34.80
CA ASP A 190 11.33 -5.29 -34.20
C ASP A 190 12.33 -6.06 -33.31
N CYS A 191 13.62 -5.92 -33.55
CA CYS A 191 14.69 -6.53 -32.74
C CYS A 191 14.91 -5.85 -31.37
N GLU A 192 14.13 -4.84 -31.00
CA GLU A 192 14.18 -4.22 -29.69
C GLU A 192 13.48 -5.04 -28.60
N THR A 193 12.82 -6.15 -28.94
CA THR A 193 12.16 -7.07 -28.00
C THR A 193 12.94 -8.38 -27.84
N SER A 194 12.69 -9.12 -26.74
CA SER A 194 13.30 -10.46 -26.60
C SER A 194 12.79 -11.45 -27.62
N GLU A 195 11.54 -11.32 -28.06
CA GLU A 195 10.96 -12.13 -29.15
C GLU A 195 11.66 -11.84 -30.48
N GLY A 196 11.85 -10.56 -30.83
CA GLY A 196 12.59 -10.17 -32.01
C GLY A 196 14.04 -10.66 -32.00
N LEU A 197 14.69 -10.66 -30.81
CA LEU A 197 16.03 -11.23 -30.68
C LEU A 197 16.05 -12.76 -30.85
N VAL A 198 15.00 -13.47 -30.50
CA VAL A 198 14.87 -14.92 -30.77
C VAL A 198 14.79 -15.16 -32.27
N HIS A 199 13.95 -14.43 -32.99
CA HIS A 199 13.87 -14.55 -34.45
C HIS A 199 15.17 -14.19 -35.15
N LEU A 200 15.83 -13.08 -34.71
CA LEU A 200 17.14 -12.71 -35.20
C LEU A 200 18.19 -13.82 -34.98
N LEU A 201 18.10 -14.54 -33.87
CA LEU A 201 18.95 -15.69 -33.57
C LEU A 201 18.65 -16.87 -34.52
N GLU A 202 17.36 -17.16 -34.78
CA GLU A 202 16.92 -18.21 -35.70
C GLU A 202 17.43 -17.95 -37.14
N ASP A 203 17.24 -16.73 -37.66
CA ASP A 203 17.74 -16.31 -38.96
C ASP A 203 19.28 -16.46 -39.04
N THR A 204 19.98 -16.04 -38.00
CA THR A 204 21.44 -16.16 -37.90
C THR A 204 21.89 -17.64 -37.86
N GLU A 205 21.14 -18.53 -37.18
CA GLU A 205 21.44 -19.97 -37.14
C GLU A 205 21.14 -20.64 -38.49
N GLN A 206 20.09 -20.23 -39.20
CA GLN A 206 19.81 -20.69 -40.57
C GLN A 206 20.89 -20.28 -41.54
N ALA A 207 21.31 -19.01 -41.50
CA ALA A 207 22.42 -18.52 -42.33
C ALA A 207 23.73 -19.25 -42.04
N LEU A 208 23.99 -19.55 -40.75
CA LEU A 208 25.19 -20.32 -40.38
C LEU A 208 25.15 -21.75 -40.94
N ALA A 209 23.98 -22.41 -40.88
CA ALA A 209 23.81 -23.75 -41.48
C ALA A 209 24.00 -23.75 -43.00
N ALA A 210 23.47 -22.72 -43.69
CA ALA A 210 23.68 -22.57 -45.15
C ALA A 210 25.15 -22.38 -45.48
N VAL A 211 25.90 -21.56 -44.74
CA VAL A 211 27.35 -21.37 -44.94
C VAL A 211 28.13 -22.65 -44.62
N GLU A 212 27.75 -23.41 -43.62
CA GLU A 212 28.38 -24.69 -43.26
C GLU A 212 28.14 -25.75 -44.35
N LYS A 213 26.96 -25.78 -44.97
CA LYS A 213 26.69 -26.62 -46.14
C LYS A 213 27.56 -26.23 -47.31
N ALA A 214 27.65 -24.93 -47.65
CA ALA A 214 28.52 -24.45 -48.72
C ALA A 214 30.00 -24.81 -48.50
N ILE A 215 30.49 -24.77 -47.24
CA ILE A 215 31.84 -25.18 -46.87
C ILE A 215 32.05 -26.68 -47.10
N SER A 216 31.06 -27.54 -46.93
CA SER A 216 31.16 -28.98 -47.13
C SER A 216 31.29 -29.35 -48.61
N GLU A 217 30.78 -28.49 -49.50
CA GLU A 217 30.82 -28.64 -50.97
C GLU A 217 32.08 -28.04 -51.58
N GLU A 218 32.87 -27.27 -50.82
CA GLU A 218 34.13 -26.66 -51.30
C GLU A 218 35.26 -27.68 -51.40
N PRO A 219 36.10 -27.57 -52.43
CA PRO A 219 37.33 -28.37 -52.56
C PRO A 219 38.27 -28.08 -51.38
N LYS A 220 38.99 -29.10 -50.90
CA LYS A 220 39.94 -28.98 -49.77
C LYS A 220 41.09 -28.03 -50.11
N VAL A 221 41.04 -26.81 -49.52
CA VAL A 221 42.09 -25.81 -49.62
C VAL A 221 43.17 -26.08 -48.58
N ILE A 222 44.43 -26.26 -49.00
CA ILE A 222 45.55 -26.69 -48.14
C ILE A 222 46.15 -25.53 -47.34
N LYS A 223 46.09 -24.28 -47.80
CA LYS A 223 46.60 -23.08 -47.08
C LYS A 223 45.63 -21.90 -47.21
N GLY A 224 45.36 -21.22 -46.09
CA GLY A 224 44.44 -20.06 -46.00
C GLY A 224 42.97 -20.47 -45.99
N GLY A 225 42.16 -20.03 -45.05
CA GLY A 225 40.72 -20.37 -45.01
C GLY A 225 39.98 -19.77 -46.20
N SER A 226 39.01 -20.52 -46.79
CA SER A 226 38.13 -19.99 -47.84
C SER A 226 37.31 -18.78 -47.32
N ALA A 227 36.78 -17.99 -48.25
CA ALA A 227 35.89 -16.86 -47.90
C ALA A 227 34.73 -17.31 -47.04
N ASN A 228 34.15 -18.49 -47.34
CA ASN A 228 33.05 -19.06 -46.56
C ASN A 228 33.47 -19.47 -45.13
N LYS A 229 34.70 -19.98 -44.93
CA LYS A 229 35.21 -20.26 -43.57
C LYS A 229 35.40 -18.99 -42.76
N GLN A 230 35.81 -17.88 -43.38
CA GLN A 230 35.91 -16.57 -42.73
C GLN A 230 34.53 -16.02 -42.41
N LYS A 231 33.57 -16.06 -43.36
CA LYS A 231 32.17 -15.67 -43.16
C LYS A 231 31.55 -16.47 -42.02
N ARG A 232 31.71 -17.81 -41.99
CA ARG A 232 31.27 -18.67 -40.90
C ARG A 232 31.80 -18.20 -39.53
N ARG A 233 33.07 -17.86 -39.42
CA ARG A 233 33.68 -17.40 -38.16
C ARG A 233 33.05 -16.11 -37.68
N ARG A 234 32.78 -15.14 -38.58
CA ARG A 234 32.15 -13.86 -38.25
C ARG A 234 30.70 -14.06 -37.80
N ILE A 235 29.90 -14.77 -38.58
CA ILE A 235 28.49 -15.05 -38.22
C ILE A 235 28.40 -15.85 -36.90
N LYS A 236 29.28 -16.85 -36.71
CA LYS A 236 29.31 -17.63 -35.45
C LYS A 236 29.67 -16.77 -34.25
N LYS A 237 30.53 -15.76 -34.39
CA LYS A 237 30.86 -14.79 -33.34
C LYS A 237 29.63 -13.96 -32.99
N LEU A 238 28.93 -13.41 -33.97
CA LEU A 238 27.71 -12.60 -33.81
C LEU A 238 26.57 -13.43 -33.16
N ARG A 239 26.35 -14.68 -33.67
CA ARG A 239 25.38 -15.60 -33.07
C ARG A 239 25.69 -15.89 -31.59
N ASN A 240 26.95 -16.12 -31.24
CA ASN A 240 27.33 -16.39 -29.85
C ASN A 240 27.12 -15.15 -28.95
N GLN A 241 27.39 -13.96 -29.47
CA GLN A 241 27.16 -12.71 -28.78
C GLN A 241 25.64 -12.50 -28.52
N LEU A 242 24.82 -12.72 -29.55
CA LEU A 242 23.38 -12.65 -29.45
C LEU A 242 22.84 -13.68 -28.45
N LYS A 243 23.21 -14.97 -28.59
CA LYS A 243 22.69 -16.07 -27.76
C LYS A 243 23.16 -16.03 -26.32
N LYS A 244 24.41 -15.65 -26.06
CA LYS A 244 25.03 -15.73 -24.72
C LYS A 244 24.96 -14.42 -23.92
N ASP A 245 24.84 -13.27 -24.60
CA ASP A 245 24.85 -11.96 -23.94
C ASP A 245 23.55 -11.19 -24.18
N TYR A 246 23.19 -10.87 -25.44
CA TYR A 246 22.11 -9.91 -25.71
C TYR A 246 20.73 -10.44 -25.31
N LEU A 247 20.35 -11.63 -25.77
CA LEU A 247 19.07 -12.24 -25.50
C LEU A 247 18.82 -12.46 -23.98
N PRO A 248 19.72 -13.06 -23.19
CA PRO A 248 19.52 -13.22 -21.76
C PRO A 248 19.44 -11.88 -21.01
N ARG A 249 20.15 -10.85 -21.47
CA ARG A 249 20.08 -9.50 -20.88
C ARG A 249 18.74 -8.84 -21.18
N LYS A 250 18.25 -8.94 -22.40
CA LYS A 250 16.96 -8.37 -22.79
C LYS A 250 15.83 -9.01 -22.00
N GLN A 251 15.76 -10.33 -21.97
CA GLN A 251 14.78 -11.08 -21.15
C GLN A 251 14.80 -10.66 -19.67
N ARG A 252 16.00 -10.43 -19.12
CA ARG A 252 16.14 -9.95 -17.74
C ARG A 252 15.61 -8.53 -17.57
N TYR A 253 15.81 -7.63 -18.53
CA TYR A 253 15.30 -6.26 -18.46
C TYR A 253 13.79 -6.23 -18.56
N GLU A 254 13.20 -7.00 -19.47
CA GLU A 254 11.74 -7.15 -19.58
C GLU A 254 11.12 -7.70 -18.30
N LYS A 255 11.66 -8.80 -17.77
CA LYS A 255 11.22 -9.34 -16.47
C LYS A 255 11.33 -8.34 -15.32
N ASN A 256 12.40 -7.56 -15.29
CA ASN A 256 12.58 -6.52 -14.27
C ASN A 256 11.56 -5.38 -14.45
N ARG A 257 11.18 -5.05 -15.68
CA ARG A 257 10.16 -4.05 -16.00
C ARG A 257 8.78 -4.52 -15.54
N ASP A 258 8.44 -5.79 -15.75
CA ASP A 258 7.19 -6.40 -15.27
C ASP A 258 7.08 -6.36 -13.74
N ILE A 259 8.19 -6.62 -13.03
CA ILE A 259 8.23 -6.51 -11.57
C ILE A 259 8.10 -5.06 -11.12
N LEU A 260 8.75 -4.12 -11.81
CA LEU A 260 8.72 -2.70 -11.45
C LEU A 260 7.34 -2.08 -11.62
N LYS A 261 6.64 -2.38 -12.69
CA LYS A 261 5.40 -1.69 -13.08
C LYS A 261 5.61 -0.16 -13.03
N GLU A 262 4.86 0.54 -12.15
CA GLU A 262 4.99 1.99 -11.98
C GLU A 262 6.06 2.40 -10.95
N ARG A 263 6.63 1.47 -10.21
CA ARG A 263 7.61 1.74 -9.15
C ARG A 263 8.95 2.19 -9.73
N ASN A 264 9.69 2.96 -8.95
CA ASN A 264 11.04 3.43 -9.33
C ASN A 264 12.14 2.42 -9.00
N SER A 265 11.86 1.47 -8.09
CA SER A 265 12.83 0.47 -7.62
C SER A 265 12.14 -0.74 -7.02
N PHE A 266 12.85 -1.86 -6.95
CA PHE A 266 12.50 -3.03 -6.15
C PHE A 266 13.75 -3.71 -5.61
N SER A 267 13.58 -4.57 -4.59
CA SER A 267 14.67 -5.41 -4.06
C SER A 267 14.70 -6.76 -4.77
N LYS A 268 15.89 -7.27 -5.09
CA LYS A 268 16.06 -8.62 -5.67
C LYS A 268 15.67 -9.74 -4.69
N THR A 269 15.70 -9.45 -3.40
CA THR A 269 15.38 -10.42 -2.34
C THR A 269 13.88 -10.48 -2.06
N ASP A 270 13.21 -9.31 -2.14
CA ASP A 270 11.77 -9.17 -1.99
C ASP A 270 11.25 -8.24 -3.10
N HIS A 271 10.68 -8.83 -4.14
CA HIS A 271 10.26 -8.11 -5.35
C HIS A 271 9.15 -7.09 -5.09
N ASP A 272 8.37 -7.25 -4.02
CA ASP A 272 7.28 -6.33 -3.69
C ASP A 272 7.76 -5.14 -2.86
N ALA A 273 8.92 -5.25 -2.21
CA ALA A 273 9.51 -4.16 -1.44
C ALA A 273 10.09 -3.07 -2.35
N THR A 274 9.83 -1.82 -2.00
CA THR A 274 10.36 -0.65 -2.71
C THR A 274 11.38 0.08 -1.82
N PHE A 275 12.43 0.62 -2.44
CA PHE A 275 13.42 1.42 -1.70
C PHE A 275 12.83 2.77 -1.34
N MET A 276 12.77 3.06 -0.04
CA MET A 276 12.21 4.28 0.50
C MET A 276 13.03 4.81 1.67
N ARG A 277 12.95 6.10 1.91
CA ARG A 277 13.56 6.73 3.07
C ARG A 277 12.71 6.41 4.31
N MET A 278 13.32 5.82 5.34
CA MET A 278 12.63 5.54 6.59
C MET A 278 12.43 6.81 7.41
N LYS A 279 11.35 6.86 8.21
CA LYS A 279 11.11 7.99 9.14
C LYS A 279 12.19 8.05 10.23
N GLU A 280 12.69 6.89 10.66
CA GLU A 280 13.71 6.74 11.70
C GLU A 280 15.10 6.61 11.06
N ASP A 281 15.62 7.70 10.55
CA ASP A 281 17.00 7.78 10.04
C ASP A 281 17.86 8.43 11.13
N HIS A 282 18.33 7.64 12.08
CA HIS A 282 19.16 8.11 13.21
C HIS A 282 20.49 8.72 12.75
N MET A 283 20.99 8.32 11.59
CA MET A 283 22.23 8.83 11.02
C MET A 283 22.03 10.09 10.18
N MET A 284 20.78 10.50 9.93
CA MET A 284 20.40 11.63 9.08
C MET A 284 21.08 11.64 7.69
N ASN A 285 21.50 10.47 7.21
CA ASN A 285 22.23 10.32 5.94
C ASN A 285 21.32 10.08 4.74
N GLY A 286 20.01 10.04 4.92
CA GLY A 286 19.02 9.83 3.87
C GLY A 286 19.06 8.44 3.24
N GLN A 287 19.65 7.45 3.93
CA GLN A 287 19.78 6.10 3.42
C GLN A 287 18.42 5.50 3.02
N LEU A 288 18.35 4.99 1.80
CA LEU A 288 17.20 4.25 1.30
C LEU A 288 17.30 2.80 1.76
N LYS A 289 16.18 2.27 2.27
CA LYS A 289 16.05 0.88 2.65
C LYS A 289 14.87 0.24 1.92
N PRO A 290 14.93 -1.08 1.60
CA PRO A 290 13.76 -1.78 1.08
C PRO A 290 12.68 -1.80 2.17
N GLY A 291 11.46 -1.44 1.82
CA GLY A 291 10.39 -1.35 2.81
C GLY A 291 9.01 -1.31 2.19
N TYR A 292 8.05 -1.28 3.09
CA TYR A 292 6.62 -1.16 2.83
C TYR A 292 6.07 0.06 3.53
N ASN A 293 5.16 0.76 2.89
CA ASN A 293 4.36 1.83 3.47
C ASN A 293 3.06 1.22 4.00
N VAL A 294 2.95 1.14 5.32
CA VAL A 294 1.78 0.60 6.03
C VAL A 294 0.84 1.73 6.34
N GLN A 295 -0.35 1.69 5.79
CA GLN A 295 -1.43 2.63 6.08
C GLN A 295 -2.35 2.03 7.14
N ALA A 296 -2.76 2.83 8.10
CA ALA A 296 -3.72 2.44 9.13
C ALA A 296 -4.79 3.52 9.29
N ALA A 297 -6.01 3.07 9.45
CA ALA A 297 -7.15 3.88 9.80
C ALA A 297 -7.58 3.56 11.24
N THR A 298 -7.67 4.57 12.09
CA THR A 298 -7.89 4.40 13.52
C THR A 298 -9.05 5.25 14.04
N ASN A 299 -9.63 4.83 15.16
CA ASN A 299 -10.48 5.65 16.01
C ASN A 299 -10.36 5.16 17.46
N GLY A 300 -10.26 6.06 18.41
CA GLY A 300 -10.01 5.73 19.82
C GLY A 300 -8.70 4.95 20.01
N GLN A 301 -7.69 5.14 19.14
CA GLN A 301 -6.43 4.37 19.07
C GLN A 301 -6.64 2.86 18.82
N TYR A 302 -7.76 2.44 18.26
CA TYR A 302 -7.95 1.12 17.69
C TYR A 302 -7.73 1.18 16.20
N VAL A 303 -7.01 0.22 15.64
CA VAL A 303 -6.89 0.08 14.18
C VAL A 303 -8.17 -0.56 13.66
N LEU A 304 -8.88 0.14 12.81
CA LEU A 304 -10.14 -0.32 12.22
C LEU A 304 -9.95 -0.87 10.81
N ALA A 305 -8.96 -0.34 10.09
CA ALA A 305 -8.55 -0.85 8.79
C ALA A 305 -7.05 -0.61 8.57
N TYR A 306 -6.44 -1.40 7.69
CA TYR A 306 -5.04 -1.25 7.29
C TYR A 306 -4.81 -1.76 5.87
N ASP A 307 -3.79 -1.25 5.20
CA ASP A 307 -3.27 -1.84 3.96
C ASP A 307 -1.78 -1.56 3.78
N ILE A 308 -1.16 -2.25 2.83
CA ILE A 308 0.27 -2.20 2.55
C ILE A 308 0.50 -1.67 1.14
N PHE A 309 1.34 -0.65 1.03
CA PHE A 309 1.67 -0.02 -0.23
C PHE A 309 3.17 -0.03 -0.51
N SER A 310 3.51 -0.14 -1.78
CA SER A 310 4.88 0.01 -2.25
C SER A 310 5.24 1.47 -2.59
N ASN A 311 4.29 2.40 -2.47
CA ASN A 311 4.50 3.82 -2.73
C ASN A 311 5.24 4.47 -1.56
N PRO A 312 6.38 5.16 -1.80
CA PRO A 312 7.13 5.83 -0.74
C PRO A 312 6.43 7.07 -0.15
N THR A 313 5.45 7.64 -0.85
CA THR A 313 4.70 8.84 -0.47
C THR A 313 3.25 8.51 -0.16
N ASP A 314 2.66 9.22 0.81
CA ASP A 314 1.34 8.92 1.34
C ASP A 314 0.21 9.45 0.45
N THR A 315 0.43 10.55 -0.28
CA THR A 315 -0.58 11.18 -1.15
C THR A 315 -1.30 10.20 -2.08
N ARG A 316 -0.55 9.22 -2.63
CA ARG A 316 -1.08 8.25 -3.59
C ARG A 316 -1.65 6.98 -2.97
N THR A 317 -1.47 6.81 -1.67
CA THR A 317 -2.00 5.65 -0.96
C THR A 317 -3.43 5.87 -0.49
N LEU A 318 -3.88 7.13 -0.38
CA LEU A 318 -5.17 7.47 0.23
C LEU A 318 -6.35 6.91 -0.57
N LYS A 319 -6.46 7.23 -1.85
CA LYS A 319 -7.57 6.77 -2.70
C LYS A 319 -7.69 5.23 -2.73
N PRO A 320 -6.64 4.45 -3.04
CA PRO A 320 -6.73 2.99 -3.01
C PRO A 320 -6.94 2.44 -1.60
N PHE A 321 -6.47 3.11 -0.55
CA PHE A 321 -6.71 2.68 0.82
C PHE A 321 -8.16 2.87 1.22
N LEU A 322 -8.74 4.05 1.00
CA LEU A 322 -10.16 4.31 1.30
C LEU A 322 -11.08 3.34 0.55
N ASN A 323 -10.79 3.06 -0.73
CA ASN A 323 -11.54 2.06 -1.52
C ASN A 323 -11.45 0.63 -0.95
N SER A 324 -10.43 0.32 -0.17
CA SER A 324 -10.29 -1.00 0.46
C SER A 324 -11.06 -1.16 1.77
N ILE A 325 -11.55 -0.06 2.36
CA ILE A 325 -12.23 -0.04 3.67
C ILE A 325 -13.72 -0.32 3.48
N GLN A 326 -14.15 -1.53 3.78
CA GLN A 326 -15.55 -1.93 3.62
C GLN A 326 -16.51 -1.26 4.63
N THR A 327 -15.99 -0.83 5.78
CA THR A 327 -16.76 -0.13 6.82
C THR A 327 -16.68 1.41 6.70
N LEU A 328 -16.24 1.93 5.56
CA LEU A 328 -16.03 3.36 5.35
C LEU A 328 -17.31 4.19 5.53
N ASP A 329 -18.46 3.62 5.18
CA ASP A 329 -19.76 4.30 5.29
C ASP A 329 -20.16 4.63 6.74
N LEU A 330 -19.55 3.97 7.71
CA LEU A 330 -19.75 4.25 9.13
C LEU A 330 -19.15 5.60 9.58
N PHE A 331 -18.33 6.24 8.75
CA PHE A 331 -17.57 7.44 9.11
C PHE A 331 -17.87 8.57 8.16
N GLN A 332 -18.14 9.77 8.69
CA GLN A 332 -18.38 10.98 7.88
C GLN A 332 -17.10 11.77 7.63
N HIS A 333 -16.18 11.80 8.58
CA HIS A 333 -14.98 12.63 8.52
C HIS A 333 -13.74 11.78 8.21
N ILE A 334 -12.97 12.17 7.20
CA ILE A 334 -11.68 11.58 6.86
C ILE A 334 -10.57 12.53 7.32
N VAL A 335 -9.81 12.10 8.31
CA VAL A 335 -8.78 12.92 8.98
C VAL A 335 -7.40 12.37 8.68
N ALA A 336 -6.52 13.19 8.10
CA ALA A 336 -5.14 12.79 7.83
C ALA A 336 -4.19 13.98 7.91
N ASP A 337 -2.88 13.73 7.78
CA ASP A 337 -1.88 14.79 7.77
C ASP A 337 -1.78 15.51 6.41
N ALA A 338 -0.98 16.57 6.36
CA ALA A 338 -0.78 17.35 5.15
C ALA A 338 -0.09 16.58 4.00
N GLY A 339 0.53 15.44 4.28
CA GLY A 339 1.12 14.55 3.28
C GLY A 339 0.09 13.90 2.35
N TYR A 340 -1.17 13.87 2.76
CA TYR A 340 -2.29 13.35 1.96
C TYR A 340 -3.04 14.44 1.19
N GLY A 341 -2.82 15.72 1.50
CA GLY A 341 -3.52 16.85 0.90
C GLY A 341 -3.17 17.04 -0.57
N SER A 342 -4.10 16.74 -1.48
CA SER A 342 -3.98 16.95 -2.91
C SER A 342 -5.36 17.18 -3.53
N GLU A 343 -5.40 17.87 -4.66
CA GLU A 343 -6.63 18.11 -5.42
C GLU A 343 -7.35 16.80 -5.76
N GLU A 344 -6.62 15.80 -6.27
CA GLU A 344 -7.15 14.48 -6.59
C GLU A 344 -7.82 13.80 -5.37
N ASN A 345 -7.19 13.88 -4.20
CA ASN A 345 -7.74 13.27 -2.98
C ASN A 345 -8.96 14.03 -2.47
N TYR A 346 -9.01 15.37 -2.62
CA TYR A 346 -10.19 16.13 -2.20
C TYR A 346 -11.38 15.87 -3.13
N VAL A 347 -11.17 15.86 -4.45
CA VAL A 347 -12.20 15.46 -5.42
C VAL A 347 -12.74 14.07 -5.06
N PHE A 348 -11.84 13.12 -4.84
CA PHE A 348 -12.24 11.75 -4.52
C PHE A 348 -13.08 11.67 -3.22
N ILE A 349 -12.65 12.33 -2.14
CA ILE A 349 -13.36 12.26 -0.85
C ILE A 349 -14.71 12.98 -0.91
N ILE A 350 -14.78 14.15 -1.57
CA ILE A 350 -15.97 15.00 -1.59
C ILE A 350 -16.95 14.51 -2.64
N ASP A 351 -16.49 14.35 -3.89
CA ASP A 351 -17.36 14.10 -5.03
C ASP A 351 -17.68 12.61 -5.23
N GLU A 352 -16.68 11.71 -5.02
CA GLU A 352 -16.90 10.28 -5.22
C GLU A 352 -17.43 9.60 -3.94
N LEU A 353 -16.95 9.99 -2.74
CA LEU A 353 -17.33 9.35 -1.48
C LEU A 353 -18.39 10.12 -0.67
N ALA A 354 -18.71 11.36 -1.03
CA ALA A 354 -19.62 12.26 -0.31
C ALA A 354 -19.25 12.41 1.20
N LYS A 355 -17.94 12.52 1.51
CA LYS A 355 -17.41 12.64 2.87
C LYS A 355 -16.68 13.95 3.09
N THR A 356 -16.45 14.29 4.35
CA THR A 356 -15.78 15.53 4.74
C THR A 356 -14.29 15.31 4.98
N PRO A 357 -13.39 15.85 4.15
CA PRO A 357 -11.97 15.79 4.40
C PRO A 357 -11.53 16.83 5.46
N LEU A 358 -10.91 16.37 6.52
CA LEU A 358 -10.17 17.18 7.50
C LEU A 358 -8.67 16.93 7.31
N ILE A 359 -8.17 17.30 6.14
CA ILE A 359 -6.80 17.04 5.68
C ILE A 359 -6.18 18.37 5.25
N PRO A 360 -5.19 18.91 5.94
CA PRO A 360 -4.51 20.13 5.50
C PRO A 360 -3.76 19.88 4.18
N TYR A 361 -3.65 20.91 3.34
CA TYR A 361 -2.76 20.86 2.20
C TYR A 361 -1.31 21.26 2.59
N GLY A 362 -0.32 20.88 1.80
CA GLY A 362 1.10 20.98 2.16
C GLY A 362 1.59 22.38 2.56
N MET A 363 0.94 23.45 2.05
CA MET A 363 1.28 24.84 2.39
C MET A 363 0.43 25.43 3.52
N TYR A 364 -0.57 24.70 4.05
CA TYR A 364 -1.55 25.21 5.01
C TYR A 364 -0.90 25.95 6.19
N GLN A 365 0.02 25.31 6.90
CA GLN A 365 0.70 25.93 8.05
C GLN A 365 1.56 27.14 7.66
N LYS A 366 2.19 27.10 6.48
CA LYS A 366 3.01 28.20 5.98
C LYS A 366 2.15 29.40 5.58
N GLU A 367 0.99 29.17 5.00
CA GLU A 367 0.03 30.22 4.63
C GLU A 367 -0.55 30.96 5.86
N LEU A 368 -0.61 30.30 7.03
CA LEU A 368 -1.05 30.95 8.27
C LEU A 368 0.02 31.89 8.85
N THR A 369 1.28 31.80 8.45
CA THR A 369 2.35 32.63 8.99
C THR A 369 2.25 34.08 8.52
N ARG A 370 2.59 35.04 9.40
CA ARG A 370 2.61 36.48 9.09
C ARG A 370 3.51 36.81 7.89
N LYS A 371 4.65 36.09 7.76
CA LYS A 371 5.60 36.28 6.65
C LYS A 371 4.95 35.93 5.28
N TYR A 372 4.17 34.89 5.23
CA TYR A 372 3.49 34.47 3.99
C TYR A 372 2.34 35.42 3.63
N LYS A 373 1.51 35.78 4.63
CA LYS A 373 0.37 36.71 4.45
C LYS A 373 0.82 38.12 3.99
N ASN A 374 2.01 38.54 4.38
CA ASN A 374 2.54 39.87 4.01
C ASN A 374 3.50 39.81 2.80
N SER A 375 3.68 38.66 2.16
CA SER A 375 4.60 38.53 1.02
C SER A 375 3.97 39.12 -0.25
N PRO A 376 4.57 40.14 -0.88
CA PRO A 376 4.03 40.76 -2.11
C PRO A 376 4.19 39.86 -3.34
N ASN A 377 5.01 38.79 -3.25
CA ASN A 377 5.27 37.89 -4.37
C ASN A 377 4.30 36.72 -4.47
N ASN A 378 3.40 36.54 -3.49
CA ASN A 378 2.41 35.46 -3.53
C ASN A 378 1.13 35.92 -4.22
N PRO A 379 0.72 35.28 -5.33
CA PRO A 379 -0.51 35.66 -6.05
C PRO A 379 -1.79 35.61 -5.20
N CYS A 380 -1.82 34.80 -4.14
CA CYS A 380 -2.96 34.76 -3.21
C CYS A 380 -3.11 36.04 -2.35
N ASN A 381 -2.09 36.90 -2.31
CA ASN A 381 -2.11 38.19 -1.60
C ASN A 381 -2.36 39.38 -2.56
N TRP A 382 -2.57 39.10 -3.84
CA TRP A 382 -2.80 40.11 -4.85
C TRP A 382 -4.27 40.48 -4.93
N ASN A 383 -4.58 41.69 -5.39
CA ASN A 383 -5.94 42.11 -5.58
C ASN A 383 -6.49 41.50 -6.87
N TYR A 384 -7.58 40.74 -6.77
CA TYR A 384 -8.27 40.20 -7.92
C TYR A 384 -9.42 41.14 -8.33
N LEU A 385 -9.39 41.61 -9.55
CA LEU A 385 -10.40 42.52 -10.15
C LEU A 385 -11.40 41.63 -10.92
N GLU A 386 -12.56 41.38 -10.33
CA GLU A 386 -13.57 40.47 -10.88
C GLU A 386 -14.14 40.97 -12.21
N GLU A 387 -14.36 42.33 -12.35
CA GLU A 387 -14.93 42.91 -13.53
C GLU A 387 -14.10 42.71 -14.80
N THR A 388 -12.77 42.66 -14.66
CA THR A 388 -11.82 42.55 -15.77
C THR A 388 -11.09 41.21 -15.82
N ASP A 389 -11.34 40.29 -14.88
CA ASP A 389 -10.62 38.99 -14.71
C ASP A 389 -9.10 39.20 -14.70
N GLN A 390 -8.61 40.11 -13.81
CA GLN A 390 -7.22 40.50 -13.72
C GLN A 390 -6.69 40.38 -12.29
N PHE A 391 -5.39 40.08 -12.11
CA PHE A 391 -4.70 40.18 -10.85
C PHE A 391 -3.79 41.41 -10.82
N MET A 392 -3.91 42.22 -9.78
CA MET A 392 -3.05 43.38 -9.55
C MET A 392 -2.10 43.07 -8.39
N LYS A 393 -0.81 43.04 -8.69
CA LYS A 393 0.25 42.86 -7.70
C LYS A 393 0.45 44.16 -6.89
N PRO A 394 0.86 44.13 -5.61
CA PRO A 394 1.07 45.32 -4.79
C PRO A 394 2.05 46.36 -5.36
N ASP A 395 2.94 45.98 -6.26
CA ASP A 395 3.87 46.86 -6.97
C ASP A 395 3.26 47.55 -8.22
N GLY A 396 1.99 47.28 -8.51
CA GLY A 396 1.23 47.90 -9.62
C GLY A 396 1.25 47.12 -10.93
N VAL A 397 1.97 45.96 -11.00
CA VAL A 397 1.94 45.14 -12.22
C VAL A 397 0.60 44.41 -12.30
N ILE A 398 -0.09 44.56 -13.46
CA ILE A 398 -1.35 43.90 -13.76
C ILE A 398 -1.08 42.64 -14.58
N TYR A 399 -1.82 41.59 -14.26
CA TYR A 399 -1.79 40.33 -14.97
C TYR A 399 -3.18 40.05 -15.55
N SER A 400 -3.28 40.10 -16.87
CA SER A 400 -4.52 39.90 -17.61
C SER A 400 -4.69 38.45 -18.01
N PHE A 401 -5.94 37.98 -18.11
CA PHE A 401 -6.24 36.61 -18.57
C PHE A 401 -5.71 36.41 -20.00
N LYS A 402 -4.96 35.32 -20.19
CA LYS A 402 -4.39 34.97 -21.50
C LYS A 402 -5.09 33.78 -22.14
N SER A 403 -5.18 32.66 -21.40
CA SER A 403 -5.74 31.42 -21.95
C SER A 403 -6.02 30.39 -20.87
N TYR A 404 -6.78 29.37 -21.22
CA TYR A 404 -6.92 28.14 -20.41
C TYR A 404 -5.85 27.13 -20.78
N SER A 405 -5.39 26.36 -19.81
CA SER A 405 -4.44 25.26 -20.02
C SER A 405 -4.87 24.06 -19.22
N ARG A 406 -5.03 22.93 -19.89
CA ARG A 406 -5.27 21.64 -19.25
C ARG A 406 -3.95 20.88 -19.13
N ARG A 407 -3.61 20.44 -17.91
CA ARG A 407 -2.40 19.68 -17.67
C ARG A 407 -2.76 18.33 -17.05
N CYS A 408 -2.22 17.28 -17.61
CA CYS A 408 -2.31 15.94 -17.08
C CYS A 408 -1.02 15.57 -16.35
N ASP A 409 -1.13 15.04 -15.14
CA ASP A 409 0.05 14.49 -14.46
C ASP A 409 0.42 13.11 -15.05
N LYS A 410 1.57 12.59 -14.67
CA LYS A 410 2.07 11.29 -15.17
C LYS A 410 1.19 10.08 -14.79
N TYR A 411 0.15 10.29 -14.00
CA TYR A 411 -0.76 9.26 -13.52
C TYR A 411 -2.20 9.43 -14.05
N GLY A 412 -2.40 10.40 -14.93
CA GLY A 412 -3.67 10.62 -15.60
C GLY A 412 -4.60 11.63 -14.96
N PHE A 413 -4.26 12.18 -13.78
CA PHE A 413 -5.10 13.22 -13.18
C PHE A 413 -4.97 14.55 -13.92
N GLN A 414 -6.11 15.10 -14.35
CA GLN A 414 -6.18 16.33 -15.13
C GLN A 414 -6.48 17.53 -14.22
N ARG A 415 -5.78 18.63 -14.48
CA ARG A 415 -5.97 19.93 -13.80
C ARG A 415 -6.17 21.03 -14.82
N ASP A 416 -7.15 21.86 -14.59
CA ASP A 416 -7.43 23.01 -15.40
C ASP A 416 -6.83 24.28 -14.77
N PHE A 417 -6.12 25.05 -15.58
CA PHE A 417 -5.48 26.29 -15.16
C PHE A 417 -5.98 27.45 -16.01
N LYS A 418 -6.20 28.58 -15.37
CA LYS A 418 -6.22 29.90 -16.02
C LYS A 418 -4.78 30.43 -16.05
N ILE A 419 -4.31 30.86 -17.20
CA ILE A 419 -3.00 31.50 -17.35
C ILE A 419 -3.23 32.98 -17.45
N TYR A 420 -2.57 33.74 -16.57
CA TYR A 420 -2.55 35.21 -16.64
C TYR A 420 -1.12 35.63 -16.99
N GLU A 421 -1.00 36.62 -17.88
CA GLU A 421 0.26 37.18 -18.35
C GLU A 421 0.38 38.62 -17.85
N ALA A 422 1.57 39.01 -17.42
CA ALA A 422 1.81 40.41 -17.05
C ALA A 422 1.65 41.32 -18.27
N ASP A 423 0.90 42.40 -18.10
CA ASP A 423 0.66 43.37 -19.18
C ASP A 423 1.95 44.08 -19.59
N LYS A 424 2.06 44.44 -20.85
CA LYS A 424 3.18 45.24 -21.36
C LYS A 424 3.01 46.68 -20.92
N ILE A 425 3.98 47.23 -20.23
CA ILE A 425 3.97 48.58 -19.68
C ILE A 425 4.98 49.42 -20.47
N GLN A 426 4.49 50.33 -21.31
CA GLN A 426 5.33 51.18 -22.18
C GLN A 426 5.84 52.44 -21.49
N ASP A 427 5.08 52.93 -20.50
CA ASP A 427 5.32 54.25 -19.91
C ASP A 427 6.22 54.26 -18.66
N THR A 428 6.53 53.09 -18.10
CA THR A 428 7.30 52.98 -16.84
C THR A 428 8.31 51.83 -16.94
N PRO A 429 9.59 52.10 -17.28
CA PRO A 429 10.62 51.08 -17.47
C PRO A 429 10.82 50.17 -16.25
N GLU A 430 10.70 50.73 -15.04
CA GLU A 430 10.83 49.97 -13.78
C GLU A 430 9.75 48.91 -13.59
N LEU A 431 8.50 49.26 -13.95
CA LEU A 431 7.37 48.29 -13.89
C LEU A 431 7.45 47.26 -15.01
N GLU A 432 7.97 47.64 -16.18
CA GLU A 432 8.17 46.71 -17.29
C GLU A 432 9.24 45.64 -16.93
N GLU A 433 10.31 46.03 -16.23
CA GLU A 433 11.32 45.08 -15.72
C GLU A 433 10.73 44.14 -14.66
N LEU A 434 9.87 44.62 -13.77
CA LEU A 434 9.14 43.80 -12.79
C LEU A 434 8.13 42.86 -13.47
N ALA A 435 7.59 43.18 -14.64
CA ALA A 435 6.67 42.36 -15.42
C ALA A 435 7.38 41.24 -16.20
N LYS A 436 8.71 41.34 -16.41
CA LYS A 436 9.51 40.37 -17.19
C LYS A 436 10.29 39.40 -16.32
N THR A 437 10.55 38.25 -16.89
CA THR A 437 11.51 37.25 -16.34
C THR A 437 12.94 37.69 -16.67
N GLU A 438 13.95 37.08 -16.01
CA GLU A 438 15.37 37.30 -16.32
C GLU A 438 15.72 37.07 -17.80
N GLY A 439 14.95 36.20 -18.48
CA GLY A 439 15.09 35.93 -19.92
C GLY A 439 14.30 36.88 -20.83
N GLY A 440 13.74 37.99 -20.31
CA GLY A 440 13.03 39.03 -21.06
C GLY A 440 11.58 38.70 -21.48
N ASN A 441 11.05 37.53 -21.13
CA ASN A 441 9.68 37.15 -21.41
C ASN A 441 8.73 37.69 -20.34
N GLN A 442 7.47 37.98 -20.70
CA GLN A 442 6.43 38.36 -19.73
C GLN A 442 6.23 37.25 -18.66
N LYS A 443 6.03 37.66 -17.41
CA LYS A 443 5.74 36.73 -16.31
C LYS A 443 4.34 36.16 -16.45
N HIS A 444 4.18 34.88 -16.11
CA HIS A 444 2.89 34.19 -16.13
C HIS A 444 2.53 33.68 -14.75
N ILE A 445 1.23 33.71 -14.44
CA ILE A 445 0.66 33.05 -13.28
C ILE A 445 -0.21 31.90 -13.78
N TYR A 446 -0.02 30.74 -13.17
CA TYR A 446 -0.88 29.57 -13.39
C TYR A 446 -1.84 29.46 -12.21
N TYR A 447 -3.06 29.92 -12.41
CA TYR A 447 -4.10 29.89 -11.39
C TYR A 447 -4.97 28.65 -11.59
N ASN A 448 -5.08 27.80 -10.57
CA ASN A 448 -5.97 26.65 -10.57
C ASN A 448 -7.21 26.96 -9.72
N PRO A 449 -8.37 27.23 -10.34
CA PRO A 449 -9.58 27.59 -9.62
C PRO A 449 -10.06 26.48 -8.68
N THR A 450 -10.05 25.23 -9.15
CA THR A 450 -10.49 24.06 -8.39
C THR A 450 -9.62 23.86 -7.14
N TRP A 451 -8.30 23.98 -7.31
CA TRP A 451 -7.39 23.88 -6.17
C TRP A 451 -7.61 24.98 -5.13
N ASN A 452 -7.85 26.23 -5.57
CA ASN A 452 -8.10 27.33 -4.65
C ASN A 452 -9.46 27.18 -3.96
N TYR A 453 -10.49 26.72 -4.66
CA TYR A 453 -11.77 26.35 -4.05
C TYR A 453 -11.59 25.32 -2.91
N PHE A 454 -10.87 24.24 -3.18
CA PHE A 454 -10.60 23.24 -2.13
C PHE A 454 -9.76 23.79 -0.97
N LYS A 455 -8.80 24.67 -1.22
CA LYS A 455 -8.06 25.34 -0.15
C LYS A 455 -8.97 26.12 0.79
N GLU A 456 -9.87 26.92 0.25
CA GLU A 456 -10.83 27.71 1.05
C GLU A 456 -11.78 26.78 1.81
N LEU A 457 -12.34 25.78 1.15
CA LEU A 457 -13.21 24.79 1.77
C LEU A 457 -12.50 24.06 2.95
N ILE A 458 -11.28 23.63 2.74
CA ILE A 458 -10.50 22.94 3.80
C ILE A 458 -10.15 23.89 4.94
N LYS A 459 -9.83 25.17 4.66
CA LYS A 459 -9.61 26.17 5.72
C LYS A 459 -10.88 26.34 6.56
N GLU A 460 -12.02 26.50 5.91
CA GLU A 460 -13.32 26.62 6.59
C GLU A 460 -13.59 25.41 7.48
N LYS A 461 -13.47 24.20 6.92
CA LYS A 461 -13.70 22.95 7.67
C LYS A 461 -12.76 22.78 8.87
N LEU A 462 -11.45 23.05 8.70
CA LEU A 462 -10.46 22.92 9.78
C LEU A 462 -10.57 24.01 10.83
N THR A 463 -11.15 25.18 10.52
CA THR A 463 -11.36 26.27 11.48
C THR A 463 -12.75 26.24 12.14
N SER A 464 -13.69 25.45 11.62
CA SER A 464 -14.97 25.21 12.31
C SER A 464 -14.74 24.59 13.69
N GLU A 465 -15.65 24.82 14.63
CA GLU A 465 -15.56 24.29 15.99
C GLU A 465 -15.47 22.76 15.99
N GLU A 466 -16.33 22.09 15.24
CA GLU A 466 -16.34 20.64 15.10
C GLU A 466 -15.06 20.12 14.41
N GLY A 467 -14.71 20.66 13.25
CA GLY A 467 -13.55 20.21 12.49
C GLY A 467 -12.24 20.42 13.24
N SER A 468 -12.09 21.55 13.95
CA SER A 468 -10.92 21.84 14.79
C SER A 468 -10.81 20.85 15.95
N ARG A 469 -11.92 20.55 16.63
CA ARG A 469 -12.00 19.57 17.72
C ARG A 469 -11.62 18.16 17.24
N ILE A 470 -12.19 17.72 16.11
CA ILE A 470 -11.89 16.41 15.53
C ILE A 470 -10.43 16.35 15.08
N TYR A 471 -9.96 17.35 14.32
CA TYR A 471 -8.59 17.36 13.80
C TYR A 471 -7.52 17.36 14.92
N ALA A 472 -7.79 18.03 16.04
CA ALA A 472 -6.89 18.04 17.21
C ALA A 472 -6.63 16.64 17.78
N LYS A 473 -7.62 15.72 17.69
CA LYS A 473 -7.49 14.33 18.16
C LYS A 473 -6.52 13.50 17.31
N ARG A 474 -6.21 13.90 16.07
CA ARG A 474 -5.38 13.11 15.15
C ARG A 474 -4.07 12.61 15.76
N LYS A 475 -3.30 13.51 16.39
CA LYS A 475 -2.01 13.13 17.00
C LYS A 475 -2.17 12.13 18.13
N THR A 476 -3.18 12.31 18.96
CA THR A 476 -3.42 11.45 20.12
C THR A 476 -4.07 10.12 19.75
N ASP A 477 -4.62 10.00 18.54
CA ASP A 477 -5.25 8.78 18.07
C ASP A 477 -4.27 7.88 17.30
N VAL A 478 -3.63 8.36 16.24
CA VAL A 478 -2.81 7.53 15.34
C VAL A 478 -1.38 7.34 15.82
N GLU A 479 -0.72 8.40 16.31
CA GLU A 479 0.71 8.33 16.67
C GLU A 479 1.00 7.27 17.75
N PRO A 480 0.18 7.11 18.81
CA PRO A 480 0.38 6.07 19.81
C PRO A 480 0.28 4.64 19.25
N VAL A 481 -0.53 4.43 18.21
CA VAL A 481 -0.68 3.12 17.57
C VAL A 481 0.64 2.70 16.93
N PHE A 482 1.25 3.57 16.13
CA PHE A 482 2.56 3.30 15.53
C PHE A 482 3.69 3.27 16.55
N GLY A 483 3.59 4.08 17.60
CA GLY A 483 4.48 4.03 18.75
C GLY A 483 4.46 2.65 19.42
N ARG A 484 3.27 2.10 19.69
CA ARG A 484 3.10 0.74 20.23
C ARG A 484 3.68 -0.33 19.29
N LEU A 485 3.34 -0.25 17.99
CA LEU A 485 3.86 -1.20 16.99
C LEU A 485 5.38 -1.28 17.01
N LYS A 486 6.06 -0.13 17.02
CA LYS A 486 7.52 -0.05 16.89
C LYS A 486 8.27 -0.20 18.22
N SER A 487 7.74 0.36 19.30
CA SER A 487 8.43 0.39 20.60
C SER A 487 8.03 -0.76 21.50
N VAL A 488 6.73 -1.07 21.62
CA VAL A 488 6.24 -2.14 22.50
C VAL A 488 6.35 -3.50 21.79
N PHE A 489 5.83 -3.60 20.55
CA PHE A 489 5.89 -4.85 19.79
C PHE A 489 7.24 -5.05 19.07
N GLY A 490 8.10 -4.05 19.03
CA GLY A 490 9.44 -4.12 18.45
C GLY A 490 9.46 -4.28 16.93
N VAL A 491 8.34 -4.08 16.24
CA VAL A 491 8.23 -4.34 14.80
C VAL A 491 8.67 -3.10 14.01
N ARG A 492 9.96 -3.05 13.71
CA ARG A 492 10.57 -2.07 12.80
C ARG A 492 10.85 -2.65 11.42
N ARG A 493 10.95 -3.98 11.36
CA ARG A 493 11.17 -4.78 10.16
C ARG A 493 10.17 -5.93 10.16
N VAL A 494 9.60 -6.23 8.97
CA VAL A 494 8.72 -7.40 8.80
C VAL A 494 9.53 -8.69 8.78
N HIS A 495 8.90 -9.81 9.14
CA HIS A 495 9.58 -11.10 9.25
C HIS A 495 9.32 -12.03 8.05
N VAL A 496 8.47 -11.58 7.12
CA VAL A 496 8.04 -12.34 5.93
C VAL A 496 8.27 -11.51 4.67
N ARG A 497 8.24 -12.16 3.51
CA ARG A 497 8.47 -11.56 2.20
C ARG A 497 7.23 -11.63 1.33
N GLY A 498 7.11 -10.63 0.45
CA GLY A 498 5.99 -10.50 -0.46
C GLY A 498 4.79 -9.78 0.16
N ARG A 499 4.13 -8.95 -0.64
CA ARG A 499 3.07 -8.04 -0.17
C ARG A 499 1.94 -8.75 0.58
N GLN A 500 1.46 -9.89 0.07
CA GLN A 500 0.36 -10.62 0.70
C GLN A 500 0.74 -11.17 2.08
N ALA A 501 1.92 -11.77 2.22
CA ALA A 501 2.39 -12.30 3.50
C ALA A 501 2.62 -11.17 4.52
N VAL A 502 3.21 -10.05 4.08
CA VAL A 502 3.39 -8.86 4.92
C VAL A 502 2.04 -8.29 5.36
N GLN A 503 1.06 -8.22 4.45
CA GLN A 503 -0.29 -7.75 4.78
C GLN A 503 -0.94 -8.62 5.85
N THR A 504 -0.81 -9.94 5.74
CA THR A 504 -1.34 -10.88 6.74
C THR A 504 -0.64 -10.72 8.09
N GLU A 505 0.70 -10.61 8.10
CA GLU A 505 1.49 -10.43 9.32
C GLU A 505 1.10 -9.14 10.05
N ILE A 506 1.01 -8.02 9.34
CA ILE A 506 0.61 -6.72 9.91
C ILE A 506 -0.83 -6.78 10.42
N GLY A 507 -1.71 -7.50 9.73
CA GLY A 507 -3.08 -7.72 10.21
C GLY A 507 -3.14 -8.44 11.54
N PHE A 508 -2.39 -9.53 11.70
CA PHE A 508 -2.31 -10.22 12.99
C PHE A 508 -1.73 -9.32 14.08
N LEU A 509 -0.70 -8.53 13.77
CA LEU A 509 -0.11 -7.57 14.71
C LEU A 509 -1.13 -6.53 15.18
N PHE A 510 -1.78 -5.85 14.25
CA PHE A 510 -2.76 -4.81 14.60
C PHE A 510 -3.98 -5.38 15.33
N MET A 511 -4.49 -6.55 14.93
CA MET A 511 -5.60 -7.19 15.63
C MET A 511 -5.20 -7.59 17.05
N SER A 512 -4.00 -8.15 17.23
CA SER A 512 -3.48 -8.48 18.57
C SER A 512 -3.30 -7.23 19.44
N MET A 513 -2.83 -6.13 18.86
CA MET A 513 -2.74 -4.83 19.55
C MET A 513 -4.13 -4.33 19.98
N ASN A 514 -5.12 -4.43 19.10
CA ASN A 514 -6.51 -4.04 19.40
C ASN A 514 -7.08 -4.85 20.56
N LEU A 515 -6.99 -6.18 20.49
CA LEU A 515 -7.53 -7.09 21.51
C LEU A 515 -6.83 -6.92 22.86
N THR A 516 -5.49 -6.71 22.86
CA THR A 516 -4.76 -6.40 24.10
C THR A 516 -5.19 -5.08 24.72
N LYS A 517 -5.45 -4.04 23.90
CA LYS A 517 -5.95 -2.76 24.38
C LYS A 517 -7.38 -2.89 24.90
N LEU A 518 -8.23 -3.61 24.18
CA LEU A 518 -9.62 -3.85 24.58
C LEU A 518 -9.68 -4.58 25.92
N ALA A 519 -8.88 -5.63 26.12
CA ALA A 519 -8.79 -6.35 27.38
C ALA A 519 -8.44 -5.43 28.55
N LYS A 520 -7.45 -4.53 28.37
CA LYS A 520 -7.07 -3.55 29.40
C LYS A 520 -8.18 -2.55 29.70
N ASN A 521 -8.84 -2.03 28.67
CA ASN A 521 -9.93 -1.07 28.83
C ASN A 521 -11.13 -1.69 29.53
N LEU A 522 -11.46 -2.94 29.23
CA LEU A 522 -12.53 -3.67 29.91
C LEU A 522 -12.20 -3.94 31.37
N ALA A 523 -10.97 -4.32 31.69
CA ALA A 523 -10.50 -4.51 33.06
C ALA A 523 -10.63 -3.20 33.88
N LEU A 524 -10.27 -2.06 33.31
CA LEU A 524 -10.41 -0.75 33.94
C LEU A 524 -11.89 -0.36 34.16
N ARG A 525 -12.76 -0.65 33.20
CA ARG A 525 -14.21 -0.39 33.34
C ARG A 525 -14.82 -1.23 34.45
N THR A 526 -14.44 -2.50 34.57
CA THR A 526 -14.90 -3.40 35.65
C THR A 526 -14.52 -2.88 37.03
N LEU A 527 -13.28 -2.42 37.19
CA LEU A 527 -12.81 -1.82 38.44
C LEU A 527 -13.63 -0.57 38.83
N ASN A 528 -13.99 0.25 37.86
CA ASN A 528 -14.73 1.49 38.11
C ASN A 528 -16.24 1.29 38.36
N THR A 529 -16.85 0.24 37.81
CA THR A 529 -18.29 0.00 37.87
C THR A 529 -18.73 -1.06 38.86
N GLN A 530 -17.81 -1.81 39.46
CA GLN A 530 -18.05 -2.97 40.35
C GLN A 530 -18.93 -4.07 39.73
N LYS A 531 -19.12 -4.06 38.37
CA LYS A 531 -19.88 -5.10 37.68
C LYS A 531 -18.95 -6.25 37.29
N PRO A 532 -19.43 -7.51 37.28
CA PRO A 532 -18.60 -8.66 36.88
C PRO A 532 -18.08 -8.51 35.45
N HIS A 533 -16.82 -8.86 35.24
CA HIS A 533 -16.14 -8.78 33.92
C HIS A 533 -16.84 -9.65 32.85
N SER A 534 -17.40 -10.78 33.28
CA SER A 534 -18.17 -11.70 32.44
C SER A 534 -19.35 -11.02 31.74
N ASP A 535 -20.07 -10.14 32.42
CA ASP A 535 -21.26 -9.50 31.86
C ASP A 535 -20.92 -8.51 30.76
N PHE A 536 -19.79 -7.82 30.88
CA PHE A 536 -19.32 -6.91 29.84
C PHE A 536 -18.84 -7.67 28.60
N ILE A 537 -18.13 -8.80 28.77
CA ILE A 537 -17.59 -9.59 27.66
C ILE A 537 -18.73 -10.30 26.93
N VAL A 538 -19.68 -10.90 27.65
CA VAL A 538 -20.83 -11.59 27.05
C VAL A 538 -21.73 -10.59 26.32
N LEU A 539 -21.98 -9.42 26.88
CA LEU A 539 -22.79 -8.37 26.26
C LEU A 539 -22.16 -7.85 24.95
N ILE A 540 -20.82 -7.74 24.90
CA ILE A 540 -20.06 -7.32 23.73
C ILE A 540 -20.23 -8.35 22.60
N VAL A 541 -20.15 -9.64 22.89
CA VAL A 541 -20.20 -10.70 21.88
C VAL A 541 -21.63 -10.95 21.39
N PHE A 542 -22.63 -10.94 22.27
CA PHE A 542 -24.02 -11.20 21.89
C PHE A 542 -24.63 -10.13 20.97
N LYS A 543 -24.24 -8.86 21.14
CA LYS A 543 -24.68 -7.79 20.26
C LYS A 543 -24.06 -7.87 18.87
N ALA A 544 -22.81 -8.39 18.75
CA ALA A 544 -22.10 -8.47 17.49
C ALA A 544 -22.74 -9.46 16.49
N GLU A 545 -23.27 -10.59 16.95
CA GLU A 545 -23.89 -11.58 16.06
C GLU A 545 -25.11 -11.04 15.29
N ILE A 546 -25.92 -10.20 15.94
CA ILE A 546 -27.15 -9.65 15.35
C ILE A 546 -26.83 -8.59 14.29
N VAL A 547 -25.90 -7.70 14.54
CA VAL A 547 -25.61 -6.57 13.64
C VAL A 547 -24.76 -6.95 12.45
N VAL A 548 -23.83 -7.85 12.66
CA VAL A 548 -23.04 -8.41 11.55
C VAL A 548 -23.97 -9.11 10.56
N TRP A 549 -24.97 -9.85 11.02
CA TRP A 549 -25.99 -10.47 10.17
C TRP A 549 -26.76 -9.41 9.36
N PHE A 550 -27.20 -8.32 9.98
CA PHE A 550 -27.90 -7.21 9.30
C PHE A 550 -26.99 -6.47 8.31
N TYR A 551 -25.74 -6.17 8.68
CA TYR A 551 -24.79 -5.45 7.82
C TYR A 551 -24.45 -6.24 6.56
N PHE A 552 -24.14 -7.53 6.69
CA PHE A 552 -23.87 -8.38 5.53
C PHE A 552 -25.12 -8.60 4.65
N LYS A 553 -26.30 -8.74 5.25
CA LYS A 553 -27.54 -8.87 4.49
C LYS A 553 -27.88 -7.60 3.72
N ALA A 554 -27.66 -6.42 4.29
CA ALA A 554 -27.89 -5.14 3.65
C ALA A 554 -26.85 -4.85 2.52
N SER A 555 -25.59 -5.26 2.71
CA SER A 555 -24.51 -5.02 1.73
C SER A 555 -24.54 -5.97 0.53
N PHE A 556 -25.06 -7.20 0.70
CA PHE A 556 -25.10 -8.22 -0.35
C PHE A 556 -26.49 -8.46 -0.98
N CYS A 557 -27.57 -7.87 -0.44
CA CYS A 557 -28.92 -7.95 -1.00
C CYS A 557 -29.67 -6.61 -0.86
N PRO A 558 -29.46 -5.64 -1.78
CA PRO A 558 -30.10 -4.34 -1.66
C PRO A 558 -31.63 -4.34 -1.91
N ALA A 559 -32.26 -5.47 -2.24
CA ALA A 559 -33.67 -5.53 -2.66
C ALA A 559 -34.68 -5.97 -1.59
N SER A 560 -34.29 -6.13 -0.31
CA SER A 560 -35.22 -6.56 0.76
C SER A 560 -34.91 -5.92 2.10
N LEU A 561 -35.19 -4.64 2.25
CA LEU A 561 -35.30 -3.98 3.54
C LEU A 561 -36.75 -4.08 4.05
N PRO A 562 -37.04 -4.79 5.14
CA PRO A 562 -38.27 -4.59 5.88
C PRO A 562 -38.15 -3.30 6.69
N GLN A 563 -39.17 -2.45 6.64
CA GLN A 563 -39.30 -1.27 7.47
C GLN A 563 -39.16 -1.67 8.94
N LEU A 564 -38.20 -1.06 9.63
CA LEU A 564 -38.00 -1.21 11.08
C LEU A 564 -39.18 -0.59 11.82
N LEU A 565 -39.98 -1.42 12.47
CA LEU A 565 -40.89 -0.97 13.53
C LEU A 565 -40.06 -0.58 14.77
N PRO A 566 -40.41 0.50 15.46
CA PRO A 566 -39.71 0.91 16.69
C PRO A 566 -39.93 -0.16 17.78
N LEU A 567 -38.82 -0.62 18.36
CA LEU A 567 -38.85 -1.44 19.56
C LEU A 567 -39.27 -0.57 20.75
N GLU A 568 -40.50 -0.78 21.21
CA GLU A 568 -40.95 -0.30 22.51
C GLU A 568 -40.14 -1.01 23.61
N SER A 569 -39.58 -0.20 24.50
CA SER A 569 -38.86 -0.64 25.69
C SER A 569 -39.83 -1.16 26.75
N PRO A 570 -39.52 -2.25 27.47
CA PRO A 570 -40.10 -2.53 28.78
C PRO A 570 -39.38 -1.80 29.89
#